data_10b6c446ad6eb0e8215b0c3a01bcad13
#
_entry.id   10b6c446ad6eb0e8215b0c3a01bcad13
#
_cell.length_a   1.000
_cell.length_b   1.000
_cell.length_c   1.000
_cell.angle_alpha   90.00
_cell.angle_beta   90.00
_cell.angle_gamma   90.00
#
_symmetry.space_group_name_H-M   'P 1'
#
loop_
_entity.id
_entity.type
_entity.pdbx_description
1 polymer ?
#
loop_
_entity_poly.entity_id
_entity_poly.type
_entity_poly.pdbx_seq_one_letter_code
_entity_poly.pdbx_strand_id
1 'polypeptide(L)'
;MIAAGIIGVAALATVIVLVLVFVFDLGPVQPIKSSEEEARVVGTVAGFDVKYEELRYVTLAHRGDLDAKYGKYDTLSDADKAAYQAELEALVLDDVKSNYAILSLCEKYGVDTDSRDADKYVKNAIADLVDEIGGKAKYREWLAKNNLTDSFLRLMYKVEYLEIELVDKLTAEGVEIKYNEDNLYDFVEFVCSDESYVKVIHAFYPKDWDYSDGRSAKAHAEEALAEILQNNTDKKRFSAMKSAIGNAPFVMGYSVMGSDYYITYGQMHEDYEAVAFSLEEYEASDVIELEEGYYILMRVPKERDQVGLRAKEFLTNYRYAVVKQLADEQQGKISFEGNEYFESLELLEIK
;
A
#
# COMPACT_ATOMS: atom_id res chain seq x y z
N MET A 1 18.88 -16.00 8.21
CA MET A 1 18.55 -15.00 9.23
C MET A 1 18.93 -13.66 8.65
N ILE A 2 18.08 -13.08 7.87
CA ILE A 2 17.93 -11.67 7.47
C ILE A 2 16.74 -11.68 6.52
N ALA A 3 15.57 -11.46 7.03
CA ALA A 3 14.42 -11.05 6.24
C ALA A 3 13.53 -10.29 7.22
N ALA A 4 13.78 -9.03 7.32
CA ALA A 4 12.87 -8.11 7.98
C ALA A 4 13.02 -6.79 7.28
N GLY A 5 11.97 -6.34 6.68
CA GLY A 5 11.76 -4.92 6.45
C GLY A 5 11.98 -4.42 5.05
N ILE A 6 11.17 -4.84 4.11
CA ILE A 6 10.75 -3.95 3.03
C ILE A 6 9.22 -4.02 3.03
N ILE A 7 8.63 -3.30 3.95
CA ILE A 7 7.24 -2.86 3.86
C ILE A 7 7.37 -1.37 3.56
N GLY A 8 7.44 -1.07 2.32
CA GLY A 8 7.45 0.29 1.84
C GLY A 8 6.64 0.34 0.57
N VAL A 9 5.61 1.10 0.63
CA VAL A 9 5.04 1.82 -0.49
C VAL A 9 4.59 0.99 -1.68
N ALA A 10 3.40 0.52 -1.62
CA ALA A 10 2.57 0.45 -2.81
C ALA A 10 1.12 0.40 -2.35
N ALA A 11 0.42 1.45 -2.50
CA ALA A 11 -1.03 1.48 -2.38
C ALA A 11 -1.71 0.66 -3.49
N LEU A 12 -0.97 -0.18 -4.22
CA LEU A 12 -1.50 -1.15 -5.20
C LEU A 12 -0.66 -2.44 -5.31
N ALA A 13 0.41 -2.60 -4.54
CA ALA A 13 1.20 -3.82 -4.55
C ALA A 13 0.99 -4.68 -3.29
N THR A 14 -0.07 -4.46 -2.56
CA THR A 14 -0.38 -5.26 -1.38
C THR A 14 -1.17 -6.48 -1.78
N VAL A 15 -0.55 -7.46 -2.29
CA VAL A 15 -0.72 -8.90 -2.10
C VAL A 15 0.28 -9.63 -3.00
N ILE A 16 1.57 -9.51 -2.72
CA ILE A 16 2.49 -10.58 -3.07
C ILE A 16 3.13 -11.04 -1.78
N VAL A 17 2.53 -12.06 -1.20
CA VAL A 17 3.03 -12.76 -0.02
C VAL A 17 4.32 -13.46 -0.40
N LEU A 18 5.40 -13.07 0.26
CA LEU A 18 6.69 -13.75 0.24
C LEU A 18 6.57 -15.13 0.90
N VAL A 19 6.78 -16.20 0.13
CA VAL A 19 7.14 -17.52 0.65
C VAL A 19 8.26 -18.13 -0.19
N LEU A 20 9.33 -18.44 0.49
CA LEU A 20 10.62 -19.07 0.24
C LEU A 20 10.78 -19.99 -0.98
N VAL A 21 11.87 -19.74 -1.65
CA VAL A 21 12.75 -20.38 -2.62
C VAL A 21 12.82 -21.92 -2.60
N PHE A 22 12.62 -22.52 -3.78
CA PHE A 22 13.40 -23.67 -4.26
C PHE A 22 13.70 -23.52 -5.75
N VAL A 23 14.98 -23.70 -6.07
CA VAL A 23 15.57 -23.50 -7.39
C VAL A 23 15.26 -24.65 -8.33
N PHE A 24 14.59 -24.37 -9.44
CA PHE A 24 14.69 -25.14 -10.67
C PHE A 24 14.95 -24.20 -11.84
N ASP A 25 15.99 -24.53 -12.62
CA ASP A 25 16.45 -23.80 -13.79
C ASP A 25 15.37 -23.82 -14.91
N LEU A 26 14.43 -22.90 -14.85
CA LEU A 26 13.47 -22.66 -15.89
C LEU A 26 14.00 -21.48 -16.71
N GLY A 27 14.35 -21.75 -17.97
CA GLY A 27 14.77 -20.71 -18.91
C GLY A 27 13.77 -19.52 -18.96
N PRO A 28 14.15 -18.39 -19.56
CA PRO A 28 13.42 -17.12 -19.46
C PRO A 28 11.93 -17.30 -19.79
N VAL A 29 11.07 -16.75 -18.91
CA VAL A 29 9.63 -16.73 -19.13
C VAL A 29 9.34 -15.77 -20.30
N GLN A 30 8.90 -16.33 -21.42
CA GLN A 30 8.52 -15.52 -22.57
C GLN A 30 7.22 -14.75 -22.25
N PRO A 31 7.13 -13.47 -22.63
CA PRO A 31 5.90 -12.70 -22.43
C PRO A 31 4.67 -13.39 -23.05
N ILE A 32 3.56 -13.37 -22.31
CA ILE A 32 2.27 -13.83 -22.83
C ILE A 32 1.64 -12.63 -23.53
N LYS A 33 1.31 -12.80 -24.82
CA LYS A 33 0.71 -11.72 -25.60
C LYS A 33 -0.74 -11.50 -25.14
N SER A 34 -1.09 -10.26 -24.83
CA SER A 34 -2.47 -9.83 -24.58
C SER A 34 -3.33 -10.00 -25.83
N SER A 35 -4.63 -10.19 -25.66
CA SER A 35 -5.60 -10.16 -26.76
C SER A 35 -5.60 -8.78 -27.45
N GLU A 36 -6.20 -8.68 -28.65
CA GLU A 36 -6.33 -7.40 -29.33
C GLU A 36 -7.16 -6.39 -28.54
N GLU A 37 -8.17 -6.87 -27.81
CA GLU A 37 -9.00 -6.04 -26.95
C GLU A 37 -8.23 -5.59 -25.72
N GLU A 38 -7.55 -6.47 -25.01
CA GLU A 38 -6.74 -6.13 -23.82
C GLU A 38 -5.63 -5.11 -24.14
N ALA A 39 -4.99 -5.25 -25.30
CA ALA A 39 -3.92 -4.35 -25.73
C ALA A 39 -4.42 -3.03 -26.35
N ARG A 40 -5.74 -2.84 -26.48
CA ARG A 40 -6.31 -1.65 -27.11
C ARG A 40 -6.16 -0.43 -26.22
N VAL A 41 -5.69 0.67 -26.81
CA VAL A 41 -5.58 1.95 -26.10
C VAL A 41 -6.97 2.52 -25.84
N VAL A 42 -7.23 2.88 -24.59
CA VAL A 42 -8.50 3.50 -24.13
C VAL A 42 -8.36 5.00 -23.90
N GLY A 43 -7.16 5.50 -23.81
CA GLY A 43 -6.90 6.92 -23.55
C GLY A 43 -5.43 7.16 -23.27
N THR A 44 -5.12 8.34 -22.75
CA THR A 44 -3.77 8.72 -22.33
C THR A 44 -3.77 9.36 -20.95
N VAL A 45 -2.65 9.21 -20.24
CA VAL A 45 -2.34 9.92 -18.99
C VAL A 45 -0.95 10.51 -19.11
N ALA A 46 -0.80 11.82 -18.96
CA ALA A 46 0.48 12.52 -19.07
C ALA A 46 1.25 12.19 -20.37
N GLY A 47 0.54 11.88 -21.47
CA GLY A 47 1.13 11.51 -22.75
C GLY A 47 1.46 10.02 -22.94
N PHE A 48 1.28 9.20 -21.93
CA PHE A 48 1.43 7.74 -22.00
C PHE A 48 0.11 7.07 -22.38
N ASP A 49 0.16 6.06 -23.24
CA ASP A 49 -0.99 5.25 -23.63
C ASP A 49 -1.48 4.38 -22.46
N VAL A 50 -2.76 4.48 -22.14
CA VAL A 50 -3.47 3.59 -21.21
C VAL A 50 -4.18 2.51 -21.99
N LYS A 51 -4.03 1.25 -21.60
CA LYS A 51 -4.65 0.12 -22.28
C LYS A 51 -5.91 -0.37 -21.57
N TYR A 52 -6.79 -1.04 -22.32
CA TYR A 52 -8.01 -1.63 -21.79
C TYR A 52 -7.73 -2.64 -20.65
N GLU A 53 -6.63 -3.41 -20.73
CA GLU A 53 -6.23 -4.35 -19.66
C GLU A 53 -6.03 -3.67 -18.30
N GLU A 54 -5.52 -2.45 -18.28
CA GLU A 54 -5.32 -1.63 -17.08
C GLU A 54 -6.66 -1.12 -16.54
N LEU A 55 -7.45 -0.49 -17.42
CA LEU A 55 -8.80 -0.02 -17.07
C LEU A 55 -9.67 -1.17 -16.53
N ARG A 56 -9.61 -2.33 -17.19
CA ARG A 56 -10.34 -3.54 -16.78
C ARG A 56 -9.95 -3.99 -15.38
N TYR A 57 -8.65 -4.10 -15.09
CA TYR A 57 -8.14 -4.51 -13.79
C TYR A 57 -8.65 -3.59 -12.68
N VAL A 58 -8.43 -2.28 -12.83
CA VAL A 58 -8.85 -1.28 -11.85
C VAL A 58 -10.37 -1.28 -11.66
N THR A 59 -11.13 -1.36 -12.75
CA THR A 59 -12.60 -1.42 -12.69
C THR A 59 -13.10 -2.63 -11.89
N LEU A 60 -12.52 -3.81 -12.14
CA LEU A 60 -12.94 -5.04 -11.44
C LEU A 60 -12.54 -5.05 -9.97
N ALA A 61 -11.40 -4.45 -9.62
CA ALA A 61 -10.99 -4.27 -8.24
C ALA A 61 -11.99 -3.38 -7.47
N HIS A 62 -12.24 -2.16 -7.95
CA HIS A 62 -13.19 -1.25 -7.29
C HIS A 62 -14.62 -1.75 -7.25
N ARG A 63 -15.06 -2.51 -8.26
CA ARG A 63 -16.39 -3.16 -8.19
C ARG A 63 -16.48 -4.14 -7.02
N GLY A 64 -15.41 -4.87 -6.72
CA GLY A 64 -15.35 -5.76 -5.55
C GLY A 64 -15.55 -4.99 -4.23
N ASP A 65 -14.87 -3.87 -4.08
CA ASP A 65 -14.94 -3.03 -2.88
C ASP A 65 -16.32 -2.34 -2.76
N LEU A 66 -16.84 -1.82 -3.87
CA LEU A 66 -18.16 -1.20 -3.89
C LEU A 66 -19.29 -2.22 -3.65
N ASP A 67 -19.17 -3.45 -4.16
CA ASP A 67 -20.10 -4.54 -3.85
C ASP A 67 -20.08 -4.89 -2.34
N ALA A 68 -18.93 -4.80 -1.69
CA ALA A 68 -18.83 -4.97 -0.24
C ALA A 68 -19.47 -3.81 0.53
N LYS A 69 -19.33 -2.57 0.03
CA LYS A 69 -19.86 -1.34 0.65
C LYS A 69 -21.37 -1.18 0.45
N TYR A 70 -21.86 -1.33 -0.76
CA TYR A 70 -23.24 -1.04 -1.14
C TYR A 70 -24.14 -2.27 -1.27
N GLY A 71 -23.56 -3.46 -1.45
CA GLY A 71 -24.21 -4.65 -1.94
C GLY A 71 -24.10 -4.75 -3.47
N LYS A 72 -24.49 -5.91 -4.02
CA LYS A 72 -24.39 -6.16 -5.47
C LYS A 72 -25.22 -5.18 -6.26
N TYR A 73 -24.63 -4.57 -7.28
CA TYR A 73 -25.24 -3.52 -8.10
C TYR A 73 -26.68 -3.80 -8.56
N ASP A 74 -26.96 -5.02 -9.04
CA ASP A 74 -28.29 -5.40 -9.54
C ASP A 74 -29.38 -5.37 -8.47
N THR A 75 -29.01 -5.42 -7.19
CA THR A 75 -29.95 -5.46 -6.06
C THR A 75 -30.21 -4.07 -5.45
N LEU A 76 -29.50 -3.04 -5.91
CA LEU A 76 -29.56 -1.69 -5.35
C LEU A 76 -30.80 -0.93 -5.80
N SER A 77 -31.20 0.07 -5.00
CA SER A 77 -32.19 1.06 -5.43
C SER A 77 -31.63 1.96 -6.54
N ASP A 78 -32.47 2.66 -7.30
CA ASP A 78 -32.03 3.56 -8.37
C ASP A 78 -31.10 4.68 -7.86
N ALA A 79 -31.33 5.18 -6.63
CA ALA A 79 -30.49 6.19 -6.01
C ALA A 79 -29.10 5.62 -5.65
N ASP A 80 -29.05 4.42 -5.08
CA ASP A 80 -27.80 3.76 -4.71
C ASP A 80 -27.01 3.33 -5.96
N LYS A 81 -27.71 2.91 -7.03
CA LYS A 81 -27.07 2.63 -8.34
C LYS A 81 -26.37 3.85 -8.90
N ALA A 82 -27.03 5.01 -8.85
CA ALA A 82 -26.42 6.24 -9.34
C ALA A 82 -25.18 6.64 -8.49
N ALA A 83 -25.25 6.47 -7.17
CA ALA A 83 -24.12 6.72 -6.28
C ALA A 83 -22.96 5.73 -6.56
N TYR A 84 -23.26 4.45 -6.68
CA TYR A 84 -22.31 3.41 -7.02
C TYR A 84 -21.57 3.71 -8.35
N GLN A 85 -22.33 4.06 -9.42
CA GLN A 85 -21.73 4.37 -10.72
C GLN A 85 -20.81 5.58 -10.66
N ALA A 86 -21.25 6.66 -10.00
CA ALA A 86 -20.45 7.87 -9.87
C ALA A 86 -19.17 7.64 -9.07
N GLU A 87 -19.26 6.83 -8.00
CA GLU A 87 -18.09 6.48 -7.18
C GLU A 87 -17.15 5.53 -7.95
N LEU A 88 -17.67 4.52 -8.65
CA LEU A 88 -16.87 3.62 -9.48
C LEU A 88 -16.08 4.40 -10.55
N GLU A 89 -16.73 5.31 -11.27
CA GLU A 89 -16.08 6.12 -12.29
C GLU A 89 -14.97 6.99 -11.69
N ALA A 90 -15.24 7.65 -10.57
CA ALA A 90 -14.27 8.50 -9.89
C ALA A 90 -13.03 7.68 -9.43
N LEU A 91 -13.24 6.54 -8.79
CA LEU A 91 -12.17 5.66 -8.31
C LEU A 91 -11.34 5.09 -9.47
N VAL A 92 -12.00 4.60 -10.52
CA VAL A 92 -11.31 4.04 -11.70
C VAL A 92 -10.46 5.08 -12.39
N LEU A 93 -11.00 6.29 -12.62
CA LEU A 93 -10.26 7.36 -13.29
C LEU A 93 -9.12 7.92 -12.42
N ASP A 94 -9.22 7.82 -11.11
CA ASP A 94 -8.12 8.19 -10.23
C ASP A 94 -7.03 7.13 -10.21
N ASP A 95 -7.38 5.86 -10.00
CA ASP A 95 -6.41 4.77 -9.90
C ASP A 95 -5.63 4.49 -11.20
N VAL A 96 -6.28 4.62 -12.36
CA VAL A 96 -5.61 4.50 -13.66
C VAL A 96 -4.42 5.46 -13.78
N LYS A 97 -4.44 6.59 -13.08
CA LYS A 97 -3.34 7.58 -13.09
C LYS A 97 -2.13 7.19 -12.26
N SER A 98 -2.26 6.28 -11.30
CA SER A 98 -1.23 6.01 -10.29
C SER A 98 0.13 5.61 -10.88
N ASN A 99 0.15 4.61 -11.78
CA ASN A 99 1.37 4.18 -12.46
C ASN A 99 2.01 5.31 -13.28
N TYR A 100 1.18 6.14 -13.90
CA TYR A 100 1.60 7.23 -14.77
C TYR A 100 2.09 8.45 -14.00
N ALA A 101 1.70 8.59 -12.73
CA ALA A 101 2.29 9.58 -11.85
C ALA A 101 3.79 9.31 -11.64
N ILE A 102 4.17 8.07 -11.37
CA ILE A 102 5.59 7.66 -11.25
C ILE A 102 6.32 7.84 -12.58
N LEU A 103 5.74 7.38 -13.70
CA LEU A 103 6.36 7.55 -15.04
C LEU A 103 6.60 9.03 -15.37
N SER A 104 5.61 9.88 -15.09
CA SER A 104 5.71 11.33 -15.29
C SER A 104 6.79 11.98 -14.39
N LEU A 105 6.93 11.51 -13.14
CA LEU A 105 8.02 11.95 -12.26
C LEU A 105 9.38 11.48 -12.77
N CYS A 106 9.49 10.26 -13.28
CA CYS A 106 10.71 9.76 -13.90
C CYS A 106 11.15 10.65 -15.08
N GLU A 107 10.23 11.03 -15.97
CA GLU A 107 10.53 11.99 -17.04
C GLU A 107 10.97 13.35 -16.49
N LYS A 108 10.24 13.88 -15.52
CA LYS A 108 10.54 15.18 -14.87
C LYS A 108 11.96 15.22 -14.28
N TYR A 109 12.38 14.14 -13.63
CA TYR A 109 13.68 14.06 -12.97
C TYR A 109 14.75 13.34 -13.81
N GLY A 110 14.47 13.00 -15.06
CA GLY A 110 15.44 12.42 -16.00
C GLY A 110 15.87 10.98 -15.63
N VAL A 111 14.95 10.18 -15.10
CA VAL A 111 15.11 8.74 -14.95
C VAL A 111 14.73 8.06 -16.28
N ASP A 112 15.60 7.20 -16.81
CA ASP A 112 15.37 6.48 -18.07
C ASP A 112 14.31 5.39 -17.90
N THR A 113 13.11 5.65 -18.40
CA THR A 113 11.98 4.73 -18.32
C THR A 113 12.13 3.49 -19.23
N ASP A 114 13.04 3.48 -20.17
CA ASP A 114 13.27 2.37 -21.13
C ASP A 114 14.65 1.71 -20.96
N SER A 115 15.18 1.78 -19.73
CA SER A 115 16.49 1.22 -19.42
C SER A 115 16.52 -0.31 -19.53
N ARG A 116 17.68 -0.85 -19.92
CA ARG A 116 17.92 -2.31 -19.96
C ARG A 116 17.85 -2.96 -18.57
N ASP A 117 18.14 -2.20 -17.52
CA ASP A 117 18.10 -2.70 -16.15
C ASP A 117 16.64 -2.84 -15.68
N ALA A 118 15.73 -1.94 -16.08
CA ALA A 118 14.28 -2.11 -15.89
C ALA A 118 13.78 -3.40 -16.57
N ASP A 119 14.14 -3.64 -17.83
CA ASP A 119 13.76 -4.86 -18.54
C ASP A 119 14.28 -6.12 -17.85
N LYS A 120 15.51 -6.08 -17.34
CA LYS A 120 16.12 -7.19 -16.59
C LYS A 120 15.42 -7.44 -15.27
N TYR A 121 15.07 -6.37 -14.53
CA TYR A 121 14.31 -6.45 -13.28
C TYR A 121 12.97 -7.12 -13.51
N VAL A 122 12.18 -6.61 -14.45
CA VAL A 122 10.86 -7.15 -14.81
C VAL A 122 10.94 -8.63 -15.19
N LYS A 123 11.94 -9.00 -16.00
CA LYS A 123 12.15 -10.39 -16.42
C LYS A 123 12.43 -11.30 -15.24
N ASN A 124 13.27 -10.87 -14.29
CA ASN A 124 13.62 -11.64 -13.10
C ASN A 124 12.40 -11.75 -12.16
N ALA A 125 11.71 -10.65 -11.86
CA ALA A 125 10.52 -10.64 -11.01
C ALA A 125 9.43 -11.59 -11.53
N ILE A 126 9.18 -11.59 -12.85
CA ILE A 126 8.23 -12.54 -13.45
C ILE A 126 8.74 -13.99 -13.37
N ALA A 127 10.03 -14.22 -13.54
CA ALA A 127 10.59 -15.57 -13.41
C ALA A 127 10.46 -16.11 -11.98
N ASP A 128 10.80 -15.28 -10.99
CA ASP A 128 10.71 -15.63 -9.58
C ASP A 128 9.24 -15.91 -9.18
N LEU A 129 8.29 -15.07 -9.62
CA LEU A 129 6.86 -15.31 -9.41
C LEU A 129 6.37 -16.62 -10.04
N VAL A 130 6.79 -16.91 -11.28
CA VAL A 130 6.41 -18.16 -11.96
C VAL A 130 6.93 -19.38 -11.22
N ASP A 131 8.13 -19.31 -10.68
CA ASP A 131 8.72 -20.39 -9.89
C ASP A 131 8.00 -20.58 -8.55
N GLU A 132 7.70 -19.47 -7.88
CA GLU A 132 6.98 -19.45 -6.58
C GLU A 132 5.60 -20.11 -6.69
N ILE A 133 4.80 -19.76 -7.69
CA ILE A 133 3.46 -20.31 -7.87
C ILE A 133 3.42 -21.69 -8.54
N GLY A 134 4.59 -22.24 -8.87
CA GLY A 134 4.76 -23.62 -9.35
C GLY A 134 4.62 -23.79 -10.85
N GLY A 135 5.10 -22.82 -11.62
CA GLY A 135 5.34 -22.93 -13.05
C GLY A 135 4.35 -22.22 -13.95
N LYS A 136 4.68 -22.17 -15.25
CA LYS A 136 3.97 -21.35 -16.27
C LYS A 136 2.47 -21.65 -16.41
N ALA A 137 2.03 -22.86 -16.18
CA ALA A 137 0.60 -23.21 -16.26
C ALA A 137 -0.16 -22.53 -15.12
N LYS A 138 0.33 -22.66 -13.89
CA LYS A 138 -0.26 -22.01 -12.71
C LYS A 138 -0.15 -20.49 -12.77
N TYR A 139 0.90 -19.96 -13.37
CA TYR A 139 1.02 -18.52 -13.61
C TYR A 139 -0.13 -17.97 -14.46
N ARG A 140 -0.51 -18.67 -15.56
CA ARG A 140 -1.66 -18.27 -16.36
C ARG A 140 -2.98 -18.34 -15.60
N GLU A 141 -3.17 -19.40 -14.81
CA GLU A 141 -4.35 -19.55 -13.94
C GLU A 141 -4.41 -18.44 -12.88
N TRP A 142 -3.25 -18.10 -12.30
CA TRP A 142 -3.11 -17.04 -11.32
C TRP A 142 -3.41 -15.66 -11.93
N LEU A 143 -2.88 -15.33 -13.10
CA LEU A 143 -3.22 -14.10 -13.82
C LEU A 143 -4.73 -13.99 -14.04
N ALA A 144 -5.35 -15.05 -14.59
CA ALA A 144 -6.79 -15.06 -14.86
C ALA A 144 -7.62 -14.89 -13.58
N LYS A 145 -7.24 -15.58 -12.49
CA LYS A 145 -7.91 -15.48 -11.19
C LYS A 145 -7.86 -14.07 -10.59
N ASN A 146 -6.77 -13.34 -10.85
CA ASN A 146 -6.55 -11.98 -10.34
C ASN A 146 -6.92 -10.89 -11.35
N ASN A 147 -7.60 -11.23 -12.44
CA ASN A 147 -7.97 -10.30 -13.51
C ASN A 147 -6.78 -9.58 -14.17
N LEU A 148 -5.57 -10.13 -14.06
CA LEU A 148 -4.33 -9.56 -14.58
C LEU A 148 -3.99 -10.12 -15.97
N THR A 149 -3.30 -9.32 -16.76
CA THR A 149 -2.55 -9.78 -17.93
C THR A 149 -1.05 -9.80 -17.63
N ASP A 150 -0.28 -10.58 -18.38
CA ASP A 150 1.18 -10.59 -18.27
C ASP A 150 1.78 -9.21 -18.62
N SER A 151 1.19 -8.54 -19.59
CA SER A 151 1.61 -7.20 -20.03
C SER A 151 1.43 -6.16 -18.93
N PHE A 152 0.26 -6.13 -18.31
CA PHE A 152 0.00 -5.17 -17.24
C PHE A 152 0.83 -5.47 -15.98
N LEU A 153 0.98 -6.73 -15.59
CA LEU A 153 1.85 -7.11 -14.48
C LEU A 153 3.31 -6.68 -14.73
N ARG A 154 3.79 -6.79 -15.97
CA ARG A 154 5.14 -6.29 -16.34
C ARG A 154 5.24 -4.78 -16.23
N LEU A 155 4.19 -4.04 -16.59
CA LEU A 155 4.14 -2.59 -16.36
C LEU A 155 4.24 -2.27 -14.85
N MET A 156 3.50 -2.98 -14.01
CA MET A 156 3.55 -2.78 -12.56
C MET A 156 4.98 -3.01 -12.01
N TYR A 157 5.64 -4.10 -12.38
CA TYR A 157 7.03 -4.35 -11.98
C TYR A 157 8.02 -3.31 -12.58
N LYS A 158 7.74 -2.82 -13.79
CA LYS A 158 8.56 -1.74 -14.37
C LYS A 158 8.42 -0.46 -13.56
N VAL A 159 7.22 -0.10 -13.18
CA VAL A 159 6.95 1.08 -12.34
C VAL A 159 7.60 0.94 -10.97
N GLU A 160 7.53 -0.23 -10.34
CA GLU A 160 8.21 -0.53 -9.07
C GLU A 160 9.73 -0.31 -9.18
N TYR A 161 10.37 -0.83 -10.24
CA TYR A 161 11.78 -0.59 -10.49
C TYR A 161 12.11 0.90 -10.69
N LEU A 162 11.29 1.59 -11.46
CA LEU A 162 11.48 3.01 -11.74
C LEU A 162 11.27 3.88 -10.49
N GLU A 163 10.43 3.47 -9.57
CA GLU A 163 10.30 4.12 -8.27
C GLU A 163 11.60 4.00 -7.46
N ILE A 164 12.26 2.82 -7.46
CA ILE A 164 13.56 2.63 -6.82
C ILE A 164 14.60 3.56 -7.45
N GLU A 165 14.69 3.59 -8.77
CA GLU A 165 15.62 4.48 -9.50
C GLU A 165 15.33 5.98 -9.22
N LEU A 166 14.06 6.34 -9.09
CA LEU A 166 13.65 7.71 -8.74
C LEU A 166 14.09 8.06 -7.31
N VAL A 167 13.92 7.16 -6.35
CA VAL A 167 14.42 7.34 -4.97
C VAL A 167 15.93 7.56 -4.99
N ASP A 168 16.67 6.73 -5.70
CA ASP A 168 18.14 6.84 -5.78
C ASP A 168 18.58 8.15 -6.45
N LYS A 169 17.91 8.53 -7.53
CA LYS A 169 18.16 9.78 -8.26
C LYS A 169 17.94 11.00 -7.38
N LEU A 170 16.78 11.09 -6.71
CA LEU A 170 16.43 12.22 -5.85
C LEU A 170 17.32 12.28 -4.61
N THR A 171 17.74 11.11 -4.08
CA THR A 171 18.71 11.03 -2.98
C THR A 171 20.08 11.58 -3.40
N ALA A 172 20.56 11.19 -4.59
CA ALA A 172 21.86 11.64 -5.09
C ALA A 172 21.88 13.14 -5.41
N GLU A 173 20.78 13.69 -5.89
CA GLU A 173 20.66 15.12 -6.20
C GLU A 173 20.40 16.00 -4.96
N GLY A 174 19.83 15.43 -3.88
CA GLY A 174 19.51 16.15 -2.64
C GLY A 174 18.46 17.26 -2.83
N VAL A 175 17.61 17.17 -3.86
CA VAL A 175 16.62 18.21 -4.18
C VAL A 175 15.34 18.03 -3.37
N GLU A 176 14.68 16.88 -3.51
CA GLU A 176 13.45 16.55 -2.78
C GLU A 176 13.77 15.71 -1.53
N ILE A 177 14.68 14.75 -1.67
CA ILE A 177 15.18 13.92 -0.57
C ILE A 177 16.40 14.57 0.04
N LYS A 178 16.23 15.16 1.23
CA LYS A 178 17.26 15.99 1.91
C LYS A 178 18.23 15.17 2.75
N TYR A 179 17.83 13.95 3.15
CA TYR A 179 18.60 13.14 4.06
C TYR A 179 19.18 11.89 3.39
N ASN A 180 20.45 11.63 3.71
CA ASN A 180 21.19 10.47 3.23
C ASN A 180 22.12 9.94 4.34
N GLU A 181 23.00 8.99 4.04
CA GLU A 181 23.91 8.39 5.02
C GLU A 181 24.94 9.39 5.58
N ASP A 182 25.28 10.45 4.84
CA ASP A 182 26.29 11.43 5.24
C ASP A 182 25.74 12.40 6.31
N ASN A 183 24.42 12.63 6.34
CA ASN A 183 23.76 13.50 7.31
C ASN A 183 22.79 12.76 8.25
N LEU A 184 23.07 11.49 8.53
CA LEU A 184 22.22 10.60 9.34
C LEU A 184 21.94 11.17 10.75
N TYR A 185 22.85 11.92 11.34
CA TYR A 185 22.64 12.58 12.63
C TYR A 185 21.51 13.61 12.54
N ASP A 186 21.56 14.47 11.53
CA ASP A 186 20.53 15.50 11.30
C ASP A 186 19.17 14.86 10.99
N PHE A 187 19.18 13.72 10.30
CA PHE A 187 17.97 12.94 10.07
C PHE A 187 17.36 12.38 11.36
N VAL A 188 18.18 11.89 12.31
CA VAL A 188 17.68 11.45 13.64
C VAL A 188 17.02 12.61 14.40
N GLU A 189 17.63 13.78 14.37
CA GLU A 189 17.03 14.99 14.99
C GLU A 189 15.71 15.37 14.30
N PHE A 190 15.65 15.27 12.97
CA PHE A 190 14.43 15.49 12.19
C PHE A 190 13.33 14.51 12.62
N VAL A 191 13.57 13.19 12.61
CA VAL A 191 12.57 12.19 13.02
C VAL A 191 12.06 12.45 14.44
N CYS A 192 12.94 12.86 15.35
CA CYS A 192 12.57 13.13 16.74
C CYS A 192 11.71 14.39 16.91
N SER A 193 11.91 15.41 16.07
CA SER A 193 11.28 16.72 16.23
C SER A 193 10.13 17.00 15.28
N ASP A 194 10.09 16.35 14.12
CA ASP A 194 9.11 16.63 13.07
C ASP A 194 7.83 15.83 13.24
N GLU A 195 6.68 16.47 13.03
CA GLU A 195 5.37 15.86 13.15
C GLU A 195 4.99 14.92 11.99
N SER A 196 5.80 14.89 10.93
CA SER A 196 5.66 13.88 9.84
C SER A 196 6.07 12.47 10.29
N TYR A 197 6.63 12.34 11.49
CA TYR A 197 6.87 11.06 12.15
C TYR A 197 6.12 11.01 13.48
N VAL A 198 5.37 9.95 13.69
CA VAL A 198 4.74 9.66 14.98
C VAL A 198 5.18 8.30 15.48
N LYS A 199 5.21 8.16 16.81
CA LYS A 199 5.47 6.90 17.47
C LYS A 199 4.18 6.42 18.11
N VAL A 200 3.73 5.22 17.75
CA VAL A 200 2.52 4.62 18.30
C VAL A 200 2.78 3.23 18.86
N ILE A 201 1.96 2.85 19.82
CA ILE A 201 1.74 1.46 20.24
C ILE A 201 0.30 1.11 19.91
N HIS A 202 0.02 -0.16 19.57
CA HIS A 202 -1.35 -0.58 19.32
C HIS A 202 -1.69 -1.93 19.94
N ALA A 203 -2.97 -2.12 20.29
CA ALA A 203 -3.56 -3.42 20.54
C ALA A 203 -4.33 -3.85 19.29
N PHE A 204 -4.16 -5.11 18.88
CA PHE A 204 -4.79 -5.68 17.68
C PHE A 204 -5.67 -6.88 18.03
N TYR A 205 -6.91 -6.86 17.53
CA TYR A 205 -7.93 -7.90 17.75
C TYR A 205 -8.37 -8.45 16.39
N PRO A 206 -7.79 -9.58 15.91
CA PRO A 206 -8.07 -10.13 14.58
C PRO A 206 -9.49 -10.66 14.48
N LYS A 207 -10.17 -10.42 13.33
CA LYS A 207 -11.53 -10.90 13.05
C LYS A 207 -11.63 -12.42 13.01
N ASP A 208 -10.59 -13.09 12.49
CA ASP A 208 -10.55 -14.53 12.28
C ASP A 208 -10.02 -15.33 13.48
N TRP A 209 -9.86 -14.68 14.65
CA TRP A 209 -9.39 -15.34 15.86
C TRP A 209 -10.53 -16.05 16.60
N ASP A 210 -10.27 -17.27 17.06
CA ASP A 210 -11.21 -18.01 17.93
C ASP A 210 -11.08 -17.55 19.38
N TYR A 211 -11.96 -16.61 19.76
CA TYR A 211 -12.05 -16.14 21.15
C TYR A 211 -12.78 -17.15 22.01
N SER A 212 -12.10 -17.74 22.98
CA SER A 212 -12.58 -18.85 23.82
C SER A 212 -13.85 -18.55 24.62
N ASP A 213 -14.21 -17.27 24.80
CA ASP A 213 -15.42 -16.82 25.49
C ASP A 213 -16.62 -16.58 24.55
N GLY A 214 -16.44 -16.79 23.25
CA GLY A 214 -17.47 -16.66 22.22
C GLY A 214 -17.86 -15.23 21.85
N ARG A 215 -17.16 -14.21 22.38
CA ARG A 215 -17.36 -12.80 22.01
C ARG A 215 -16.65 -12.47 20.69
N SER A 216 -17.12 -11.41 20.01
CA SER A 216 -16.48 -10.92 18.80
C SER A 216 -15.18 -10.17 19.08
N ALA A 217 -14.28 -10.10 18.08
CA ALA A 217 -13.08 -9.28 18.13
C ALA A 217 -13.40 -7.83 18.50
N LYS A 218 -14.46 -7.26 17.92
CA LYS A 218 -14.94 -5.91 18.23
C LYS A 218 -15.27 -5.72 19.70
N ALA A 219 -15.99 -6.67 20.31
CA ALA A 219 -16.36 -6.59 21.73
C ALA A 219 -15.12 -6.62 22.64
N HIS A 220 -14.08 -7.38 22.28
CA HIS A 220 -12.81 -7.38 23.00
C HIS A 220 -12.07 -6.04 22.87
N ALA A 221 -12.04 -5.46 21.67
CA ALA A 221 -11.44 -4.15 21.43
C ALA A 221 -12.18 -3.04 22.22
N GLU A 222 -13.50 -3.01 22.17
CA GLU A 222 -14.32 -2.02 22.89
C GLU A 222 -14.15 -2.12 24.44
N GLU A 223 -14.06 -3.34 24.98
CA GLU A 223 -13.79 -3.54 26.41
C GLU A 223 -12.41 -3.03 26.81
N ALA A 224 -11.37 -3.37 26.03
CA ALA A 224 -10.02 -2.89 26.25
C ALA A 224 -9.91 -1.36 26.17
N LEU A 225 -10.58 -0.74 25.20
CA LEU A 225 -10.67 0.72 25.11
C LEU A 225 -11.34 1.33 26.34
N ALA A 226 -12.46 0.74 26.80
CA ALA A 226 -13.15 1.21 27.99
C ALA A 226 -12.24 1.15 29.23
N GLU A 227 -11.42 0.10 29.40
CA GLU A 227 -10.44 0.00 30.48
C GLU A 227 -9.33 1.06 30.37
N ILE A 228 -8.85 1.35 29.16
CA ILE A 228 -7.84 2.40 28.93
C ILE A 228 -8.40 3.77 29.31
N LEU A 229 -9.62 4.09 28.86
CA LEU A 229 -10.26 5.39 29.07
C LEU A 229 -10.71 5.65 30.52
N GLN A 230 -10.91 4.61 31.35
CA GLN A 230 -11.18 4.78 32.78
C GLN A 230 -10.00 5.43 33.52
N ASN A 231 -8.83 5.47 32.93
CA ASN A 231 -7.63 5.99 33.56
C ASN A 231 -7.44 7.48 33.24
N ASN A 232 -7.28 8.30 34.27
CA ASN A 232 -7.27 9.75 34.21
C ASN A 232 -5.88 10.39 34.14
N THR A 233 -4.81 9.60 34.05
CA THR A 233 -3.43 10.08 33.91
C THR A 233 -2.71 9.32 32.81
N ASP A 234 -1.79 10.00 32.11
CA ASP A 234 -1.02 9.45 31.00
C ASP A 234 -0.29 8.15 31.38
N LYS A 235 0.37 8.14 32.54
CA LYS A 235 1.05 6.94 33.05
C LYS A 235 0.11 5.76 33.24
N LYS A 236 -1.11 5.98 33.73
CA LYS A 236 -2.09 4.91 33.94
C LYS A 236 -2.71 4.47 32.62
N ARG A 237 -3.03 5.41 31.73
CA ARG A 237 -3.51 5.09 30.38
C ARG A 237 -2.48 4.28 29.59
N PHE A 238 -1.21 4.69 29.64
CA PHE A 238 -0.12 3.93 29.03
C PHE A 238 0.03 2.52 29.62
N SER A 239 -0.07 2.38 30.95
CA SER A 239 -0.05 1.06 31.60
C SER A 239 -1.22 0.17 31.17
N ALA A 240 -2.44 0.73 31.11
CA ALA A 240 -3.61 0.00 30.64
C ALA A 240 -3.48 -0.41 29.17
N MET A 241 -2.95 0.47 28.34
CA MET A 241 -2.66 0.17 26.92
C MET A 241 -1.66 -0.97 26.79
N LYS A 242 -0.56 -0.98 27.56
CA LYS A 242 0.40 -2.10 27.58
C LYS A 242 -0.25 -3.41 28.05
N SER A 243 -1.20 -3.34 28.99
CA SER A 243 -1.98 -4.53 29.41
C SER A 243 -2.90 -5.01 28.28
N ALA A 244 -3.58 -4.10 27.58
CA ALA A 244 -4.41 -4.45 26.43
C ALA A 244 -3.60 -5.14 25.33
N ILE A 245 -2.40 -4.62 25.00
CA ILE A 245 -1.46 -5.24 24.04
C ILE A 245 -1.07 -6.65 24.51
N GLY A 246 -0.74 -6.82 25.80
CA GLY A 246 -0.34 -8.11 26.37
C GLY A 246 -1.44 -9.15 26.44
N ASN A 247 -2.71 -8.72 26.48
CA ASN A 247 -3.89 -9.58 26.54
C ASN A 247 -4.50 -9.86 25.16
N ALA A 248 -4.18 -9.04 24.17
CA ALA A 248 -4.64 -9.25 22.80
C ALA A 248 -4.00 -10.51 22.17
N PRO A 249 -4.69 -11.17 21.22
CA PRO A 249 -4.11 -12.29 20.48
C PRO A 249 -2.81 -11.90 19.79
N PHE A 250 -1.82 -12.79 19.83
CA PHE A 250 -0.58 -12.56 19.10
C PHE A 250 -0.70 -13.08 17.67
N VAL A 251 -0.63 -12.17 16.70
CA VAL A 251 -0.59 -12.49 15.27
C VAL A 251 0.68 -11.91 14.67
N MET A 252 1.51 -12.79 14.08
CA MET A 252 2.76 -12.37 13.46
C MET A 252 2.50 -11.37 12.32
N GLY A 253 3.21 -10.25 12.32
CA GLY A 253 3.04 -9.18 11.32
C GLY A 253 2.08 -8.07 11.75
N TYR A 254 1.12 -8.36 12.63
CA TYR A 254 0.12 -7.38 13.11
C TYR A 254 0.28 -7.02 14.59
N SER A 255 0.77 -7.94 15.40
CA SER A 255 0.92 -7.70 16.83
C SER A 255 2.28 -7.12 17.18
N VAL A 256 2.28 -6.08 17.98
CA VAL A 256 3.50 -5.42 18.47
C VAL A 256 4.03 -6.15 19.70
N MET A 257 5.05 -6.95 19.53
CA MET A 257 5.79 -7.54 20.64
C MET A 257 6.79 -6.53 21.21
N GLY A 258 6.32 -5.59 22.02
CA GLY A 258 7.17 -4.70 22.79
C GLY A 258 7.97 -3.65 22.01
N SER A 259 7.84 -3.59 20.71
CA SER A 259 8.44 -2.54 19.87
C SER A 259 7.37 -1.53 19.48
N ASP A 260 7.72 -0.28 19.64
CA ASP A 260 6.90 0.84 19.25
C ASP A 260 7.02 1.05 17.74
N TYR A 261 5.93 1.36 17.07
CA TYR A 261 5.96 1.72 15.66
C TYR A 261 6.27 3.20 15.49
N TYR A 262 7.31 3.47 14.74
CA TYR A 262 7.53 4.79 14.16
C TYR A 262 7.00 4.75 12.75
N ILE A 263 6.05 5.60 12.45
CA ILE A 263 5.40 5.68 11.15
C ILE A 263 5.54 7.07 10.56
N THR A 264 5.68 7.11 9.26
CA THR A 264 5.60 8.29 8.42
C THR A 264 4.60 8.04 7.29
N TYR A 265 4.36 9.04 6.48
CA TYR A 265 3.38 9.01 5.40
C TYR A 265 3.52 7.79 4.47
N GLY A 266 2.40 7.14 4.15
CA GLY A 266 2.31 6.06 3.18
C GLY A 266 2.82 4.70 3.65
N GLN A 267 3.06 4.50 4.95
CA GLN A 267 3.56 3.22 5.49
C GLN A 267 2.46 2.28 5.97
N MET A 268 1.31 2.82 6.34
CA MET A 268 0.19 2.05 6.91
C MET A 268 -1.08 2.32 6.09
N HIS A 269 -2.14 1.59 6.39
CA HIS A 269 -3.47 1.87 5.83
C HIS A 269 -3.87 3.32 6.15
N GLU A 270 -4.51 4.02 5.21
CA GLU A 270 -4.86 5.44 5.33
C GLU A 270 -5.67 5.77 6.60
N ASP A 271 -6.65 4.94 6.96
CA ASP A 271 -7.44 5.13 8.17
C ASP A 271 -6.58 4.99 9.44
N TYR A 272 -5.61 4.06 9.43
CA TYR A 272 -4.67 3.90 10.53
C TYR A 272 -3.76 5.12 10.67
N GLU A 273 -3.19 5.59 9.54
CA GLU A 273 -2.32 6.78 9.51
C GLU A 273 -3.06 8.04 9.95
N ALA A 274 -4.25 8.27 9.39
CA ALA A 274 -5.06 9.45 9.71
C ALA A 274 -5.32 9.54 11.23
N VAL A 275 -5.64 8.41 11.87
CA VAL A 275 -5.83 8.36 13.32
C VAL A 275 -4.50 8.56 14.04
N ALA A 276 -3.43 7.83 13.67
CA ALA A 276 -2.14 7.91 14.35
C ALA A 276 -1.56 9.33 14.38
N PHE A 277 -1.68 10.07 13.27
CA PHE A 277 -1.23 11.46 13.17
C PHE A 277 -2.14 12.47 13.89
N SER A 278 -3.42 12.15 14.11
CA SER A 278 -4.37 13.03 14.81
C SER A 278 -4.24 12.99 16.33
N LEU A 279 -3.65 11.91 16.91
CA LEU A 279 -3.56 11.73 18.35
C LEU A 279 -2.54 12.67 19.00
N GLU A 280 -2.83 13.11 20.23
CA GLU A 280 -1.84 13.71 21.13
C GLU A 280 -1.05 12.62 21.88
N GLU A 281 0.10 13.00 22.48
CA GLU A 281 0.87 12.05 23.29
C GLU A 281 0.05 11.49 24.45
N TYR A 282 0.09 10.16 24.59
CA TYR A 282 -0.71 9.36 25.56
C TYR A 282 -2.23 9.40 25.33
N GLU A 283 -2.68 9.91 24.22
CA GLU A 283 -4.06 9.77 23.78
C GLU A 283 -4.26 8.39 23.13
N ALA A 284 -5.38 7.75 23.49
CA ALA A 284 -5.81 6.52 22.85
C ALA A 284 -6.90 6.83 21.81
N SER A 285 -6.82 6.16 20.66
CA SER A 285 -7.84 6.26 19.62
C SER A 285 -9.15 5.59 20.05
N ASP A 286 -10.21 5.90 19.32
CA ASP A 286 -11.35 4.98 19.21
C ASP A 286 -10.91 3.66 18.55
N VAL A 287 -11.80 2.66 18.54
CA VAL A 287 -11.55 1.40 17.84
C VAL A 287 -11.59 1.63 16.34
N ILE A 288 -10.48 1.34 15.66
CA ILE A 288 -10.34 1.40 14.21
C ILE A 288 -10.66 0.02 13.65
N GLU A 289 -11.56 -0.05 12.70
CA GLU A 289 -11.90 -1.30 11.99
C GLU A 289 -11.19 -1.32 10.63
N LEU A 290 -10.30 -2.30 10.42
CA LEU A 290 -9.70 -2.62 9.14
C LEU A 290 -10.14 -4.03 8.69
N GLU A 291 -9.71 -4.43 7.48
CA GLU A 291 -10.12 -5.72 6.91
C GLU A 291 -9.76 -6.89 7.84
N GLU A 292 -8.54 -6.90 8.35
CA GLU A 292 -7.97 -7.98 9.15
C GLU A 292 -8.43 -7.98 10.62
N GLY A 293 -8.89 -6.83 11.15
CA GLY A 293 -9.28 -6.75 12.57
C GLY A 293 -9.53 -5.35 13.09
N TYR A 294 -9.50 -5.27 14.42
CA TYR A 294 -9.76 -4.04 15.17
C TYR A 294 -8.50 -3.58 15.88
N TYR A 295 -8.20 -2.28 15.79
CA TYR A 295 -7.03 -1.66 16.38
C TYR A 295 -7.44 -0.60 17.40
N ILE A 296 -6.66 -0.49 18.48
CA ILE A 296 -6.64 0.67 19.37
C ILE A 296 -5.22 1.20 19.34
N LEU A 297 -5.04 2.47 18.97
CA LEU A 297 -3.74 3.12 18.92
C LEU A 297 -3.55 4.01 20.15
N MET A 298 -2.30 4.18 20.54
CA MET A 298 -1.90 5.24 21.46
C MET A 298 -0.61 5.88 20.96
N ARG A 299 -0.63 7.20 20.74
CA ARG A 299 0.59 7.94 20.45
C ARG A 299 1.46 8.03 21.70
N VAL A 300 2.75 7.81 21.55
CA VAL A 300 3.72 7.87 22.67
C VAL A 300 4.93 8.71 22.27
N PRO A 301 5.67 9.27 23.25
CA PRO A 301 6.85 10.09 22.96
C PRO A 301 7.90 9.36 22.11
N LYS A 302 8.48 10.05 21.16
CA LYS A 302 9.61 9.55 20.38
C LYS A 302 10.88 9.50 21.25
N GLU A 303 11.66 8.43 21.10
CA GLU A 303 12.89 8.20 21.89
C GLU A 303 14.11 8.24 20.98
N ARG A 304 14.94 9.27 21.17
CA ARG A 304 16.10 9.54 20.34
C ARG A 304 17.06 8.35 20.20
N ASP A 305 17.31 7.63 21.28
CA ASP A 305 18.19 6.47 21.24
C ASP A 305 17.63 5.33 20.37
N GLN A 306 16.33 5.11 20.41
CA GLN A 306 15.65 4.12 19.57
C GLN A 306 15.67 4.56 18.09
N VAL A 307 15.38 5.83 17.81
CA VAL A 307 15.49 6.39 16.46
C VAL A 307 16.91 6.21 15.93
N GLY A 308 17.92 6.53 16.75
CA GLY A 308 19.33 6.38 16.38
C GLY A 308 19.72 4.92 16.03
N LEU A 309 19.22 3.95 16.79
CA LEU A 309 19.49 2.52 16.53
C LEU A 309 18.86 2.03 15.22
N ARG A 310 17.76 2.63 14.78
CA ARG A 310 17.01 2.27 13.56
C ARG A 310 17.12 3.30 12.44
N ALA A 311 18.04 4.25 12.57
CA ALA A 311 18.11 5.42 11.69
C ALA A 311 18.19 5.08 10.20
N LYS A 312 18.92 4.00 9.82
CA LYS A 312 19.00 3.56 8.42
C LYS A 312 17.68 3.00 7.89
N GLU A 313 16.94 2.28 8.71
CA GLU A 313 15.62 1.78 8.37
C GLU A 313 14.65 2.97 8.14
N PHE A 314 14.63 3.91 9.09
CA PHE A 314 13.79 5.11 8.97
C PHE A 314 14.20 5.99 7.79
N LEU A 315 15.50 6.07 7.49
CA LEU A 315 15.97 6.81 6.32
C LEU A 315 15.48 6.18 5.01
N THR A 316 15.48 4.84 4.92
CA THR A 316 14.89 4.16 3.77
C THR A 316 13.41 4.48 3.65
N ASN A 317 12.64 4.33 4.72
CA ASN A 317 11.21 4.65 4.74
C ASN A 317 10.92 6.11 4.38
N TYR A 318 11.71 7.04 4.90
CA TYR A 318 11.62 8.46 4.57
C TYR A 318 11.76 8.72 3.06
N ARG A 319 12.76 8.11 2.43
CA ARG A 319 13.02 8.29 0.99
C ARG A 319 11.81 7.84 0.14
N TYR A 320 11.26 6.69 0.46
CA TYR A 320 10.06 6.19 -0.20
C TYR A 320 8.83 7.04 0.12
N ALA A 321 8.66 7.48 1.36
CA ALA A 321 7.55 8.37 1.74
C ALA A 321 7.57 9.69 0.95
N VAL A 322 8.76 10.29 0.73
CA VAL A 322 8.90 11.49 -0.10
C VAL A 322 8.49 11.21 -1.55
N VAL A 323 8.93 10.10 -2.14
CA VAL A 323 8.56 9.75 -3.52
C VAL A 323 7.07 9.46 -3.62
N LYS A 324 6.48 8.75 -2.64
CA LYS A 324 5.04 8.52 -2.61
C LYS A 324 4.27 9.84 -2.54
N GLN A 325 4.65 10.76 -1.67
CA GLN A 325 4.00 12.06 -1.58
C GLN A 325 4.08 12.83 -2.91
N LEU A 326 5.24 12.81 -3.57
CA LEU A 326 5.40 13.41 -4.90
C LEU A 326 4.51 12.72 -5.93
N ALA A 327 4.35 11.40 -5.86
CA ALA A 327 3.50 10.64 -6.76
C ALA A 327 2.02 10.99 -6.56
N ASP A 328 1.54 11.06 -5.32
CA ASP A 328 0.17 11.44 -4.99
C ASP A 328 -0.13 12.89 -5.43
N GLU A 329 0.81 13.82 -5.20
CA GLU A 329 0.69 15.18 -5.72
C GLU A 329 0.67 15.24 -7.26
N GLN A 330 1.48 14.40 -7.93
CA GLN A 330 1.51 14.33 -9.38
C GLN A 330 0.23 13.70 -9.92
N GLN A 331 -0.29 12.63 -9.30
CA GLN A 331 -1.56 12.00 -9.64
C GLN A 331 -2.71 13.01 -9.61
N GLY A 332 -2.74 13.90 -8.60
CA GLY A 332 -3.73 14.98 -8.52
C GLY A 332 -3.60 16.06 -9.62
N LYS A 333 -2.44 16.15 -10.31
CA LYS A 333 -2.17 17.16 -11.35
C LYS A 333 -2.39 16.65 -12.78
N ILE A 334 -2.32 15.33 -12.98
CA ILE A 334 -2.51 14.69 -14.27
C ILE A 334 -3.96 14.26 -14.46
N SER A 335 -4.40 14.16 -15.70
CA SER A 335 -5.74 13.72 -16.07
C SER A 335 -5.68 12.53 -16.99
N PHE A 336 -6.69 11.67 -16.92
CA PHE A 336 -6.96 10.68 -17.93
C PHE A 336 -7.75 11.32 -19.07
N GLU A 337 -7.27 11.17 -20.29
CA GLU A 337 -7.92 11.66 -21.52
C GLU A 337 -8.43 10.44 -22.32
N GLY A 338 -9.69 10.09 -22.13
CA GLY A 338 -10.33 8.97 -22.82
C GLY A 338 -10.47 9.24 -24.33
N ASN A 339 -10.37 8.19 -25.14
CA ASN A 339 -10.62 8.24 -26.57
C ASN A 339 -12.04 7.74 -26.91
N GLU A 340 -12.44 7.76 -28.19
CA GLU A 340 -13.77 7.31 -28.64
C GLU A 340 -14.10 5.86 -28.21
N TYR A 341 -13.10 5.00 -28.03
CA TYR A 341 -13.33 3.65 -27.54
C TYR A 341 -13.69 3.67 -26.07
N PHE A 342 -12.99 4.42 -25.22
CA PHE A 342 -13.35 4.62 -23.82
C PHE A 342 -14.76 5.17 -23.67
N GLU A 343 -15.14 6.18 -24.46
CA GLU A 343 -16.48 6.77 -24.46
C GLU A 343 -17.59 5.75 -24.82
N SER A 344 -17.24 4.69 -25.54
CA SER A 344 -18.16 3.61 -25.91
C SER A 344 -18.26 2.50 -24.86
N LEU A 345 -17.43 2.52 -23.80
CA LEU A 345 -17.44 1.51 -22.74
C LEU A 345 -18.41 1.87 -21.63
N GLU A 346 -19.08 0.86 -21.12
CA GLU A 346 -19.82 0.95 -19.86
C GLU A 346 -19.01 0.20 -18.79
N LEU A 347 -18.47 0.93 -17.78
CA LEU A 347 -17.60 0.34 -16.75
C LEU A 347 -18.27 -0.83 -16.01
N LEU A 348 -19.60 -0.80 -15.89
CA LEU A 348 -20.36 -1.89 -15.27
C LEU A 348 -20.43 -3.17 -16.12
N GLU A 349 -20.22 -3.08 -17.43
CA GLU A 349 -20.27 -4.23 -18.36
C GLU A 349 -18.88 -4.87 -18.56
N ILE A 350 -17.83 -4.24 -18.06
CA ILE A 350 -16.45 -4.78 -18.09
C ILE A 350 -16.39 -6.10 -17.30
N LYS A 351 -15.76 -7.14 -17.92
CA LYS A 351 -15.68 -8.51 -17.38
C LYS A 351 -14.24 -8.99 -17.25
#